data_ba5a44be82a2a2b2aeef2bacb71c01e3
#
_entry.id   ba5a44be82a2a2b2aeef2bacb71c01e3
#
_cell.length_a   1.000
_cell.length_b   1.000
_cell.length_c   1.000
_cell.angle_alpha   90.00
_cell.angle_beta   90.00
_cell.angle_gamma   90.00
#
_symmetry.space_group_name_H-M   'P 1'
#
loop_
_entity.id
_entity.type
_entity.pdbx_description
1 polymer ?
#
loop_
_entity_poly.entity_id
_entity_poly.type
_entity_poly.pdbx_seq_one_letter_code
_entity_poly.pdbx_strand_id
1 'polypeptide(L)'
;RLGVSHFRAPPDYRKFEFFLQGQKNLDLKIPFLRFPTWHRCMKCKMLYKPSRGLHIRDIGTCKRKYDSKECNGTLVQVPFVMFCQSGHIEDFPWNEWVHRNHKPICDGKNLKYEDDPHKSGGLDSIYITCLSCSKKGQLPVRRNLKNITSSSKNNESTELTENLEKNFKFKCRGAKTWLGYGVNE
;
A
#
# COMPACT_ATOMS: atom_id res chain seq x y z
N ARG A 1 16.89 9.73 17.22
CA ARG A 1 17.94 8.73 17.51
C ARG A 1 17.31 7.35 17.53
N LEU A 2 17.94 6.36 16.88
CA LEU A 2 17.41 4.99 16.78
C LEU A 2 17.48 4.18 18.08
N GLY A 3 18.09 4.72 19.13
CA GLY A 3 18.23 4.03 20.43
C GLY A 3 19.10 2.77 20.40
N VAL A 4 19.86 2.58 19.33
CA VAL A 4 20.76 1.42 19.19
C VAL A 4 22.18 1.76 19.61
N SER A 5 22.84 0.84 20.30
CA SER A 5 24.23 1.00 20.76
C SER A 5 25.27 0.55 19.73
N HIS A 6 24.87 -0.29 18.78
CA HIS A 6 25.76 -0.83 17.75
C HIS A 6 24.98 -1.31 16.52
N PHE A 7 25.67 -1.42 15.41
CA PHE A 7 25.19 -2.05 14.18
C PHE A 7 25.88 -3.38 13.97
N ARG A 8 25.18 -4.34 13.41
CA ARG A 8 25.73 -5.64 13.02
C ARG A 8 25.67 -5.81 11.51
N ALA A 9 26.71 -6.42 10.94
CA ALA A 9 26.64 -6.89 9.57
C ALA A 9 25.60 -8.01 9.43
N PRO A 10 24.94 -8.13 8.27
CA PRO A 10 24.12 -9.29 7.99
C PRO A 10 24.93 -10.59 8.12
N PRO A 11 24.30 -11.70 8.53
CA PRO A 11 24.99 -12.98 8.59
C PRO A 11 25.47 -13.38 7.18
N ASP A 12 26.70 -13.81 7.09
CA ASP A 12 27.29 -14.28 5.82
C ASP A 12 26.91 -15.74 5.57
N TYR A 13 25.98 -15.96 4.65
CA TYR A 13 25.52 -17.31 4.26
C TYR A 13 26.63 -18.18 3.65
N ARG A 14 27.75 -17.57 3.24
CA ARG A 14 28.92 -18.27 2.68
C ARG A 14 29.86 -18.80 3.75
N LYS A 15 29.74 -18.30 4.99
CA LYS A 15 30.51 -18.81 6.11
C LYS A 15 29.97 -20.17 6.52
N PHE A 16 30.90 -21.13 6.64
CA PHE A 16 30.59 -22.50 7.01
C PHE A 16 30.63 -22.64 8.53
N GLU A 17 29.73 -23.41 9.09
CA GLU A 17 29.95 -23.92 10.45
C GLU A 17 31.08 -24.94 10.44
N PHE A 18 31.85 -24.93 11.51
CA PHE A 18 33.10 -25.70 11.64
C PHE A 18 32.95 -27.22 11.34
N PHE A 19 31.74 -27.75 11.50
CA PHE A 19 31.43 -29.17 11.32
C PHE A 19 30.89 -29.58 9.95
N LEU A 20 30.59 -28.64 9.08
CA LEU A 20 29.96 -28.91 7.79
C LEU A 20 30.83 -28.39 6.64
N GLN A 21 32.01 -28.97 6.49
CA GLN A 21 32.93 -28.63 5.41
C GLN A 21 32.23 -28.73 4.06
N GLY A 22 32.15 -27.61 3.35
CA GLY A 22 31.63 -27.54 1.99
C GLY A 22 30.16 -27.15 1.84
N GLN A 23 29.36 -27.10 2.91
CA GLN A 23 27.95 -26.69 2.80
C GLN A 23 27.75 -25.21 3.17
N LYS A 24 27.05 -24.47 2.33
CA LYS A 24 26.61 -23.11 2.62
C LYS A 24 25.52 -23.16 3.69
N ASN A 25 25.58 -22.25 4.66
CA ASN A 25 24.49 -22.13 5.63
C ASN A 25 23.27 -21.44 4.99
N LEU A 26 22.47 -22.25 4.32
CA LEU A 26 21.27 -21.79 3.61
C LEU A 26 20.10 -21.42 4.53
N ASP A 27 20.21 -21.76 5.82
CA ASP A 27 19.18 -21.43 6.82
C ASP A 27 19.32 -20.02 7.37
N LEU A 28 20.49 -19.38 7.19
CA LEU A 28 20.68 -17.97 7.50
C LEU A 28 19.91 -17.10 6.53
N LYS A 29 18.77 -16.59 6.95
CA LYS A 29 17.90 -15.72 6.18
C LYS A 29 17.68 -14.39 6.88
N ILE A 30 17.70 -13.31 6.12
CA ILE A 30 17.22 -12.02 6.60
C ILE A 30 15.73 -11.95 6.24
N PRO A 31 14.82 -11.89 7.23
CA PRO A 31 13.41 -11.77 6.94
C PRO A 31 13.12 -10.39 6.37
N PHE A 32 12.41 -10.35 5.25
CA PHE A 32 11.90 -9.12 4.66
C PHE A 32 10.38 -9.16 4.60
N LEU A 33 9.75 -8.06 4.96
CA LEU A 33 8.33 -7.86 4.78
C LEU A 33 8.10 -6.94 3.58
N ARG A 34 7.15 -7.32 2.74
CA ARG A 34 6.75 -6.46 1.63
C ARG A 34 5.86 -5.35 2.15
N PHE A 35 6.35 -4.14 2.06
CA PHE A 35 5.63 -2.94 2.44
C PHE A 35 6.06 -1.76 1.54
N PRO A 36 5.13 -0.92 1.05
CA PRO A 36 3.68 -1.02 1.13
C PRO A 36 3.12 -2.27 0.43
N THR A 37 1.89 -2.72 0.81
CA THR A 37 1.32 -3.96 0.27
C THR A 37 0.54 -3.75 -1.02
N TRP A 38 0.11 -2.54 -1.32
CA TRP A 38 -0.65 -2.24 -2.52
C TRP A 38 0.22 -2.22 -3.78
N HIS A 39 -0.32 -2.79 -4.84
CA HIS A 39 0.30 -2.80 -6.17
C HIS A 39 -0.69 -2.24 -7.19
N ARG A 40 -0.18 -1.63 -8.26
CA ARG A 40 -0.97 -1.30 -9.44
C ARG A 40 -0.56 -2.18 -10.61
N CYS A 41 -1.53 -2.58 -11.41
CA CYS A 41 -1.25 -3.26 -12.67
C CYS A 41 -0.90 -2.20 -13.75
N MET A 42 0.23 -2.38 -14.41
CA MET A 42 0.68 -1.44 -15.45
C MET A 42 -0.22 -1.48 -16.70
N LYS A 43 -0.88 -2.61 -16.96
CA LYS A 43 -1.78 -2.79 -18.12
C LYS A 43 -3.20 -2.27 -17.83
N CYS A 44 -3.89 -2.85 -16.86
CA CYS A 44 -5.29 -2.50 -16.58
C CYS A 44 -5.47 -1.36 -15.55
N LYS A 45 -4.38 -0.88 -14.97
CA LYS A 45 -4.35 0.21 -13.97
C LYS A 45 -5.12 -0.07 -12.67
N MET A 46 -5.56 -1.29 -12.45
CA MET A 46 -6.27 -1.64 -11.23
C MET A 46 -5.32 -1.79 -10.05
N LEU A 47 -5.79 -1.34 -8.88
CA LEU A 47 -5.12 -1.59 -7.62
C LEU A 47 -5.36 -3.03 -7.16
N TYR A 48 -4.33 -3.61 -6.61
CA TYR A 48 -4.31 -4.97 -6.11
C TYR A 48 -3.62 -5.01 -4.75
N LYS A 49 -4.28 -5.62 -3.78
CA LYS A 49 -3.67 -5.92 -2.48
C LYS A 49 -3.52 -7.43 -2.37
N PRO A 50 -2.29 -7.96 -2.44
CA PRO A 50 -2.07 -9.39 -2.32
C PRO A 50 -2.50 -9.89 -0.96
N SER A 51 -2.91 -11.15 -0.89
CA SER A 51 -3.18 -11.82 0.38
C SER A 51 -1.91 -11.87 1.23
N ARG A 52 -2.08 -11.79 2.55
CA ARG A 52 -0.96 -11.91 3.49
C ARG A 52 -0.30 -13.28 3.32
N GLY A 53 1.01 -13.32 3.38
CA GLY A 53 1.78 -14.57 3.28
C GLY A 53 2.13 -15.03 1.86
N LEU A 54 1.68 -14.36 0.79
CA LEU A 54 2.13 -14.69 -0.55
C LEU A 54 3.61 -14.41 -0.72
N HIS A 55 4.32 -15.39 -1.27
CA HIS A 55 5.74 -15.25 -1.58
C HIS A 55 5.95 -14.19 -2.66
N ILE A 56 7.12 -13.55 -2.65
CA ILE A 56 7.44 -12.46 -3.59
C ILE A 56 7.31 -12.88 -5.06
N ARG A 57 7.58 -14.15 -5.35
CA ARG A 57 7.49 -14.73 -6.69
C ARG A 57 6.05 -14.88 -7.19
N ASP A 58 5.08 -14.94 -6.27
CA ASP A 58 3.67 -15.20 -6.61
C ASP A 58 2.89 -13.93 -6.96
N ILE A 59 3.51 -12.75 -6.80
CA ILE A 59 2.87 -11.46 -7.05
C ILE A 59 3.18 -10.92 -8.47
N GLY A 60 3.86 -11.70 -9.31
CA GLY A 60 4.45 -11.20 -10.56
C GLY A 60 3.49 -10.56 -11.55
N THR A 61 2.28 -11.09 -11.73
CA THR A 61 1.35 -10.65 -12.77
C THR A 61 -0.08 -10.51 -12.28
N CYS A 62 -0.84 -9.65 -12.95
CA CYS A 62 -2.24 -9.40 -12.67
C CYS A 62 -3.12 -10.56 -13.13
N LYS A 63 -3.80 -11.21 -12.20
CA LYS A 63 -4.72 -12.34 -12.46
C LYS A 63 -6.17 -11.90 -12.70
N ARG A 64 -6.42 -10.61 -12.88
CA ARG A 64 -7.76 -10.09 -13.16
C ARG A 64 -8.21 -10.55 -14.55
N LYS A 65 -9.43 -11.02 -14.66
CA LYS A 65 -10.00 -11.49 -15.93
C LYS A 65 -10.86 -10.41 -16.58
N TYR A 66 -10.73 -10.29 -17.88
CA TYR A 66 -11.57 -9.50 -18.78
C TYR A 66 -11.99 -10.41 -19.94
N ASP A 67 -13.29 -10.57 -20.16
CA ASP A 67 -13.84 -11.45 -21.21
C ASP A 67 -13.15 -12.82 -21.25
N SER A 68 -13.07 -13.48 -20.08
CA SER A 68 -12.42 -14.78 -19.86
C SER A 68 -10.90 -14.82 -20.04
N LYS A 69 -10.26 -13.75 -20.45
CA LYS A 69 -8.79 -13.65 -20.60
C LYS A 69 -8.16 -12.97 -19.38
N GLU A 70 -7.06 -13.52 -18.88
CA GLU A 70 -6.29 -12.88 -17.82
C GLU A 70 -5.55 -11.64 -18.34
N CYS A 71 -5.49 -10.63 -17.50
CA CYS A 71 -4.81 -9.38 -17.81
C CYS A 71 -3.31 -9.57 -18.05
N ASN A 72 -2.66 -10.38 -17.20
CA ASN A 72 -1.23 -10.67 -17.22
C ASN A 72 -0.31 -9.43 -17.25
N GLY A 73 -0.82 -8.26 -16.84
CA GLY A 73 -0.01 -7.05 -16.71
C GLY A 73 0.93 -7.13 -15.51
N THR A 74 2.10 -6.51 -15.61
CA THR A 74 3.07 -6.41 -14.51
C THR A 74 2.47 -5.65 -13.33
N LEU A 75 2.64 -6.17 -12.13
CA LEU A 75 2.26 -5.53 -10.87
C LEU A 75 3.45 -4.74 -10.32
N VAL A 76 3.24 -3.44 -10.12
CA VAL A 76 4.23 -2.53 -9.54
C VAL A 76 3.71 -2.03 -8.20
N GLN A 77 4.58 -2.02 -7.20
CA GLN A 77 4.25 -1.53 -5.86
C GLN A 77 3.90 -0.04 -5.89
N VAL A 78 2.86 0.34 -5.16
CA VAL A 78 2.42 1.73 -5.07
C VAL A 78 3.10 2.38 -3.86
N PRO A 79 3.93 3.44 -4.03
CA PRO A 79 4.79 3.96 -2.97
C PRO A 79 4.09 4.95 -2.03
N PHE A 80 2.84 4.64 -1.62
CA PHE A 80 2.09 5.49 -0.70
C PHE A 80 1.85 4.77 0.62
N VAL A 81 2.24 5.44 1.70
CA VAL A 81 2.06 5.00 3.07
C VAL A 81 1.50 6.12 3.93
N MET A 82 0.90 5.78 5.04
CA MET A 82 0.58 6.71 6.13
C MET A 82 1.50 6.48 7.31
N PHE A 83 1.79 7.54 8.02
CA PHE A 83 2.45 7.49 9.32
C PHE A 83 1.81 8.49 10.29
N CYS A 84 1.84 8.18 11.57
CA CYS A 84 1.36 9.07 12.62
C CYS A 84 2.52 9.68 13.42
N GLN A 85 2.21 10.62 14.30
CA GLN A 85 3.21 11.28 15.15
C GLN A 85 3.97 10.31 16.08
N SER A 86 3.34 9.18 16.45
CA SER A 86 3.96 8.12 17.24
C SER A 86 4.84 7.18 16.40
N GLY A 87 5.00 7.43 15.10
CA GLY A 87 5.87 6.64 14.22
C GLY A 87 5.26 5.34 13.70
N HIS A 88 3.97 5.07 13.92
CA HIS A 88 3.30 3.94 13.32
C HIS A 88 3.16 4.14 11.81
N ILE A 89 3.33 3.08 11.03
CA ILE A 89 3.28 3.13 9.56
C ILE A 89 2.30 2.07 9.06
N GLU A 90 1.41 2.47 8.16
CA GLU A 90 0.48 1.55 7.50
C GLU A 90 0.24 1.93 6.04
N ASP A 91 -0.40 1.01 5.30
CA ASP A 91 -0.79 1.25 3.91
C ASP A 91 -1.73 2.45 3.79
N PHE A 92 -1.63 3.16 2.67
CA PHE A 92 -2.57 4.24 2.37
C PHE A 92 -4.01 3.70 2.24
N PRO A 93 -5.01 4.34 2.87
CA PRO A 93 -6.40 3.90 2.91
C PRO A 93 -7.15 4.28 1.63
N TRP A 94 -6.84 3.62 0.53
CA TRP A 94 -7.37 3.93 -0.80
C TRP A 94 -8.89 3.95 -0.86
N ASN A 95 -9.54 3.00 -0.19
CA ASN A 95 -11.00 2.89 -0.21
C ASN A 95 -11.66 4.06 0.53
N GLU A 96 -11.17 4.35 1.71
CA GLU A 96 -11.66 5.45 2.55
C GLU A 96 -11.43 6.79 1.86
N TRP A 97 -10.25 7.00 1.29
CA TRP A 97 -9.93 8.23 0.57
C TRP A 97 -10.84 8.49 -0.62
N VAL A 98 -11.09 7.48 -1.46
CA VAL A 98 -11.96 7.62 -2.63
C VAL A 98 -13.39 7.96 -2.22
N HIS A 99 -13.87 7.34 -1.15
CA HIS A 99 -15.25 7.50 -0.70
C HIS A 99 -15.46 8.60 0.36
N ARG A 100 -14.45 9.44 0.63
CA ARG A 100 -14.48 10.42 1.75
C ARG A 100 -15.73 11.30 1.83
N ASN A 101 -16.40 11.54 0.71
CA ASN A 101 -17.64 12.31 0.64
C ASN A 101 -18.76 11.52 -0.07
N HIS A 102 -18.71 10.18 -0.01
CA HIS A 102 -19.66 9.31 -0.71
C HIS A 102 -20.19 8.23 0.22
N LYS A 103 -21.52 8.15 0.32
CA LYS A 103 -22.22 7.10 1.07
C LYS A 103 -23.32 6.50 0.20
N PRO A 104 -23.59 5.18 0.30
CA PRO A 104 -22.88 4.20 1.13
C PRO A 104 -21.50 3.84 0.56
N ILE A 105 -20.57 3.46 1.43
CA ILE A 105 -19.26 2.95 1.03
C ILE A 105 -19.44 1.57 0.41
N CYS A 106 -18.88 1.35 -0.76
CA CYS A 106 -18.84 0.03 -1.38
C CYS A 106 -17.68 -0.81 -0.80
N ASP A 107 -17.57 -2.08 -1.24
CA ASP A 107 -16.53 -2.99 -0.81
C ASP A 107 -15.09 -2.61 -1.25
N GLY A 108 -14.96 -1.58 -2.09
CA GLY A 108 -13.68 -1.03 -2.55
C GLY A 108 -12.79 -2.00 -3.34
N LYS A 109 -13.32 -3.14 -3.78
CA LYS A 109 -12.51 -4.18 -4.47
C LYS A 109 -12.06 -3.79 -5.87
N ASN A 110 -12.68 -2.80 -6.49
CA ASN A 110 -12.42 -2.40 -7.87
C ASN A 110 -11.92 -0.96 -7.95
N LEU A 111 -10.78 -0.69 -7.38
CA LEU A 111 -10.12 0.61 -7.45
C LEU A 111 -9.17 0.65 -8.65
N LYS A 112 -9.28 1.69 -9.47
CA LYS A 112 -8.41 1.96 -10.62
C LYS A 112 -7.51 3.14 -10.29
N TYR A 113 -6.21 3.02 -10.53
CA TYR A 113 -5.20 4.04 -10.33
C TYR A 113 -4.73 4.56 -11.68
N GLU A 114 -4.94 5.83 -11.96
CA GLU A 114 -4.62 6.45 -13.24
C GLU A 114 -3.80 7.72 -13.04
N ASP A 115 -2.80 7.88 -13.88
CA ASP A 115 -2.07 9.13 -14.02
C ASP A 115 -2.72 9.94 -15.14
N ASP A 116 -2.97 11.24 -14.92
CA ASP A 116 -3.48 12.15 -15.94
C ASP A 116 -2.30 12.61 -16.83
N PRO A 117 -2.27 12.22 -18.12
CA PRO A 117 -1.16 12.55 -18.99
C PRO A 117 -1.07 14.05 -19.33
N HIS A 118 -2.14 14.81 -19.09
CA HIS A 118 -2.19 16.25 -19.37
C HIS A 118 -1.67 17.10 -18.19
N LYS A 119 -1.31 16.47 -17.07
CA LYS A 119 -0.75 17.15 -15.92
C LYS A 119 0.73 16.81 -15.76
N SER A 120 1.52 17.79 -15.39
CA SER A 120 2.99 17.73 -15.30
C SER A 120 3.54 16.88 -14.15
N GLY A 121 2.79 15.88 -13.70
CA GLY A 121 3.16 15.05 -12.57
C GLY A 121 2.74 15.66 -11.23
N GLY A 122 2.97 14.93 -10.14
CA GLY A 122 2.56 15.34 -8.81
C GLY A 122 1.28 14.67 -8.35
N LEU A 123 0.89 14.94 -7.09
CA LEU A 123 -0.24 14.27 -6.45
C LEU A 123 -1.58 14.62 -7.09
N ASP A 124 -1.69 15.76 -7.73
CA ASP A 124 -2.91 16.22 -8.40
C ASP A 124 -3.15 15.55 -9.77
N SER A 125 -2.11 14.94 -10.35
CA SER A 125 -2.23 14.13 -11.58
C SER A 125 -2.70 12.70 -11.33
N ILE A 126 -2.64 12.24 -10.08
CA ILE A 126 -2.99 10.86 -9.71
C ILE A 126 -4.47 10.81 -9.36
N TYR A 127 -5.21 9.96 -10.06
CA TYR A 127 -6.63 9.72 -9.84
C TYR A 127 -6.89 8.28 -9.42
N ILE A 128 -7.76 8.15 -8.42
CA ILE A 128 -8.29 6.86 -8.01
C ILE A 128 -9.78 6.84 -8.31
N THR A 129 -10.22 5.82 -9.01
CA THR A 129 -11.62 5.63 -9.41
C THR A 129 -12.16 4.33 -8.83
N CYS A 130 -13.28 4.40 -8.12
CA CYS A 130 -13.98 3.20 -7.68
C CYS A 130 -14.99 2.74 -8.75
N LEU A 131 -14.70 1.63 -9.41
CA LEU A 131 -15.57 1.04 -10.41
C LEU A 131 -16.73 0.23 -9.79
N SER A 132 -16.62 -0.18 -8.52
CA SER A 132 -17.72 -0.88 -7.84
C SER A 132 -18.94 0.00 -7.62
N CYS A 133 -18.77 1.30 -7.45
CA CYS A 133 -19.86 2.25 -7.29
C CYS A 133 -20.70 2.39 -8.56
N SER A 134 -20.10 2.28 -9.74
CA SER A 134 -20.81 2.43 -11.02
C SER A 134 -21.76 1.28 -11.32
N LYS A 135 -21.59 0.12 -10.72
CA LYS A 135 -22.44 -1.07 -10.95
C LYS A 135 -23.87 -0.91 -10.44
N LYS A 136 -24.16 0.12 -9.64
CA LYS A 136 -25.49 0.42 -9.08
C LYS A 136 -26.20 1.56 -9.81
N GLY A 137 -25.85 1.82 -11.07
CA GLY A 137 -26.43 2.92 -11.86
C GLY A 137 -25.95 4.31 -11.44
N GLN A 138 -24.94 4.39 -10.57
CA GLN A 138 -24.31 5.65 -10.18
C GLN A 138 -23.02 5.88 -10.99
N LEU A 139 -22.64 7.14 -11.15
CA LEU A 139 -21.35 7.48 -11.73
C LEU A 139 -20.19 6.94 -10.88
N PRO A 140 -19.08 6.49 -11.51
CA PRO A 140 -17.91 6.06 -10.78
C PRO A 140 -17.40 7.18 -9.85
N VAL A 141 -17.14 6.84 -8.61
CA VAL A 141 -16.53 7.81 -7.69
C VAL A 141 -15.06 7.93 -8.01
N ARG A 142 -14.65 9.13 -8.44
CA ARG A 142 -13.26 9.45 -8.84
C ARG A 142 -12.72 10.58 -7.98
N ARG A 143 -11.51 10.40 -7.46
CA ARG A 143 -10.81 11.40 -6.62
C ARG A 143 -9.33 11.43 -6.97
N ASN A 144 -8.74 12.63 -6.96
CA ASN A 144 -7.29 12.80 -7.06
C ASN A 144 -6.64 12.87 -5.66
N LEU A 145 -5.31 12.88 -5.64
CA LEU A 145 -4.51 13.00 -4.44
C LEU A 145 -4.07 14.45 -4.15
N LYS A 146 -4.71 15.43 -4.79
CA LYS A 146 -4.42 16.83 -4.53
C LYS A 146 -4.62 17.17 -3.05
N ASN A 147 -3.70 17.93 -2.48
CA ASN A 147 -3.75 18.47 -1.13
C ASN A 147 -3.74 17.45 0.01
N ILE A 148 -3.47 16.17 -0.24
CA ILE A 148 -3.46 15.15 0.83
C ILE A 148 -2.48 15.47 1.96
N THR A 149 -1.40 16.17 1.65
CA THR A 149 -0.35 16.61 2.59
C THR A 149 -0.46 18.07 2.99
N SER A 150 -1.44 18.81 2.48
CA SER A 150 -1.65 20.21 2.85
C SER A 150 -2.13 20.32 4.29
N SER A 151 -1.69 21.38 4.99
CA SER A 151 -2.19 21.66 6.32
C SER A 151 -3.70 21.85 6.31
N SER A 152 -4.35 21.37 7.33
CA SER A 152 -5.76 21.63 7.59
C SER A 152 -5.97 23.12 7.93
N LYS A 153 -7.23 23.53 7.97
CA LYS A 153 -7.59 24.92 8.30
C LYS A 153 -7.03 25.38 9.65
N ASN A 154 -6.82 24.45 10.57
CA ASN A 154 -6.31 24.73 11.93
C ASN A 154 -4.81 24.50 12.07
N ASN A 155 -4.09 24.13 11.00
CA ASN A 155 -2.65 23.80 10.98
C ASN A 155 -2.21 22.66 11.93
N GLU A 156 -3.14 21.94 12.53
CA GLU A 156 -2.85 20.86 13.48
C GLU A 156 -2.78 19.48 12.83
N SER A 157 -3.38 19.34 11.65
CA SER A 157 -3.47 18.09 10.93
C SER A 157 -3.35 18.30 9.41
N THR A 158 -3.43 17.23 8.64
CA THR A 158 -3.48 17.30 7.18
C THR A 158 -4.91 17.15 6.67
N GLU A 159 -5.16 17.60 5.44
CA GLU A 159 -6.41 17.34 4.71
C GLU A 159 -6.78 15.85 4.71
N LEU A 160 -5.78 14.97 4.61
CA LEU A 160 -5.97 13.53 4.70
C LEU A 160 -6.56 13.14 6.07
N THR A 161 -5.93 13.59 7.15
CA THR A 161 -6.34 13.27 8.52
C THR A 161 -7.77 13.73 8.79
N GLU A 162 -8.08 14.99 8.51
CA GLU A 162 -9.43 15.53 8.73
C GLU A 162 -10.51 14.78 7.96
N ASN A 163 -10.26 14.48 6.69
CA ASN A 163 -11.23 13.75 5.87
C ASN A 163 -11.47 12.33 6.38
N LEU A 164 -10.42 11.64 6.84
CA LEU A 164 -10.54 10.28 7.36
C LEU A 164 -11.21 10.24 8.73
N GLU A 165 -10.85 11.11 9.64
CA GLU A 165 -11.45 11.17 10.98
C GLU A 165 -12.92 11.56 10.92
N LYS A 166 -13.25 12.63 10.20
CA LYS A 166 -14.61 13.16 10.08
C LYS A 166 -15.58 12.19 9.42
N ASN A 167 -15.16 11.55 8.34
CA ASN A 167 -16.07 10.75 7.51
C ASN A 167 -16.06 9.27 7.85
N PHE A 168 -14.97 8.73 8.39
CA PHE A 168 -14.78 7.30 8.60
C PHE A 168 -14.43 6.93 10.05
N LYS A 169 -14.22 7.91 10.92
CA LYS A 169 -13.67 7.68 12.27
C LYS A 169 -12.36 6.84 12.21
N PHE A 170 -11.62 7.05 11.15
CA PHE A 170 -10.37 6.34 10.92
C PHE A 170 -9.32 6.85 11.90
N LYS A 171 -8.84 5.96 12.74
CA LYS A 171 -7.79 6.26 13.72
C LYS A 171 -6.56 5.42 13.43
N CYS A 172 -5.40 5.89 13.85
CA CYS A 172 -4.20 5.09 13.86
C CYS A 172 -4.44 3.79 14.65
N ARG A 173 -4.07 2.68 14.04
CA ARG A 173 -4.24 1.33 14.62
C ARG A 173 -3.00 0.83 15.37
N GLY A 174 -2.01 1.69 15.59
CA GLY A 174 -0.76 1.31 16.22
C GLY A 174 0.08 0.34 15.38
N ALA A 175 -0.09 0.32 14.06
CA ALA A 175 0.56 -0.68 13.21
C ALA A 175 2.08 -0.52 13.20
N LYS A 176 2.79 -1.58 13.58
CA LYS A 176 4.25 -1.71 13.58
C LYS A 176 4.66 -2.68 12.46
N THR A 177 4.56 -2.24 11.22
CA THR A 177 4.76 -3.07 10.02
C THR A 177 6.11 -3.74 9.97
N TRP A 178 7.13 -3.16 10.60
CA TRP A 178 8.49 -3.74 10.72
C TRP A 178 8.58 -4.95 11.66
N LEU A 179 7.59 -5.17 12.51
CA LEU A 179 7.50 -6.35 13.38
C LEU A 179 6.67 -7.48 12.77
N GLY A 180 6.04 -7.23 11.65
CA GLY A 180 5.18 -8.17 10.96
C GLY A 180 3.74 -7.70 10.81
N TYR A 181 2.97 -8.40 9.99
CA TYR A 181 1.58 -8.07 9.78
C TYR A 181 0.73 -8.38 11.00
N GLY A 182 -0.11 -7.41 11.38
CA GLY A 182 -1.05 -7.56 12.49
C GLY A 182 -0.47 -7.28 13.87
N VAL A 183 0.78 -6.82 13.95
CA VAL A 183 1.35 -6.32 15.20
C VAL A 183 0.90 -4.87 15.38
N ASN A 184 0.09 -4.64 16.41
CA ASN A 184 -0.43 -3.33 16.82
C ASN A 184 -0.03 -3.08 18.29
N GLU A 185 -0.13 -1.83 18.72
CA GLU A 185 -0.10 -1.47 20.14
C GLU A 185 -1.40 -1.84 20.84
#